data_91d3a52849b28d454c53391736c8ced6
#
_entry.id   91d3a52849b28d454c53391736c8ced6
#
_cell.length_a   1.000
_cell.length_b   1.000
_cell.length_c   1.000
_cell.angle_alpha   90.00
_cell.angle_beta   90.00
_cell.angle_gamma   90.00
#
_symmetry.space_group_name_H-M   'P 1'
#
loop_
_entity.id
_entity.type
_entity.pdbx_description
1 polymer ?
#
loop_
_entity_poly.entity_id
_entity_poly.type
_entity_poly.pdbx_seq_one_letter_code
_entity_poly.pdbx_strand_id
1 'polypeptide(L)'
;MKTDVEIAQEAKMQPIAQVAKSLNIAEDDLEMYGKYKAKISLDAWNKVKANEDGKLILVTAINPTPAGEGKTTTSVGLADAFHKMGKNIAVALREPSLGPCFGLKGGAAGGGYAQVVPMEDINLHFTGDFHAITTAHNLLAAVIDNHIQQGNDLDIDVRRVAWKRVLDLNDRALRHVVIGMGGKAHGVPRETGFDITVASEMMAILCLATDLEDMKKRLGQIVVAYTRDGRAVRADELNVTGALTLLFKDAIKPNLVQTLEGTPALIHGGPFANIAHGCNSVMATKFALKFADIVVTEAGFGADLGAEKFLDIKCRFAGLKPSAVVIVATVRALKMHGGLPKAELGKVDMAALEKGLENLIKHIETVKAFGLPAVVAINAFPTDTKEELDFVEKKCNELGAEVALSEVWAKGGEGGIALAEKVLAATEKPNSFNFTYEVEQSIPEKIEAIVKRVYGGDGVVFTGPAMKQLKEIEELGLDKMPVCMAKTQYSLSDDPTKLGRPKNFKITVKELRISAGAGFIVALTGDILTMPGLPKKPAAENMDIDVNGKITGLF
;
A
#
# COMPACT_ATOMS: atom_id res chain seq x y z
N MET A 1 -17.87 -18.59 -16.79
CA MET A 1 -16.56 -18.54 -16.10
C MET A 1 -16.87 -18.36 -14.64
N LYS A 2 -16.21 -19.08 -13.72
CA LYS A 2 -16.44 -18.92 -12.28
C LYS A 2 -15.96 -17.55 -11.82
N THR A 3 -16.64 -16.99 -10.83
CA THR A 3 -16.22 -15.77 -10.14
C THR A 3 -15.04 -16.03 -9.20
N ASP A 4 -14.33 -14.99 -8.80
CA ASP A 4 -13.18 -15.13 -7.88
C ASP A 4 -13.60 -15.77 -6.54
N VAL A 5 -14.78 -15.40 -6.00
CA VAL A 5 -15.31 -16.02 -4.79
C VAL A 5 -15.64 -17.49 -4.95
N GLU A 6 -16.22 -17.90 -6.09
CA GLU A 6 -16.50 -19.31 -6.38
C GLU A 6 -15.22 -20.15 -6.47
N ILE A 7 -14.17 -19.61 -7.12
CA ILE A 7 -12.86 -20.26 -7.20
C ILE A 7 -12.27 -20.43 -5.79
N ALA A 8 -12.31 -19.37 -4.97
CA ALA A 8 -11.80 -19.40 -3.60
C ALA A 8 -12.55 -20.37 -2.68
N GLN A 9 -13.89 -20.45 -2.82
CA GLN A 9 -14.74 -21.37 -2.04
C GLN A 9 -14.51 -22.84 -2.37
N GLU A 10 -14.06 -23.15 -3.59
CA GLU A 10 -13.70 -24.52 -4.01
C GLU A 10 -12.26 -24.92 -3.61
N ALA A 11 -11.47 -23.99 -3.06
CA ALA A 11 -10.07 -24.23 -2.70
C ALA A 11 -9.92 -25.33 -1.64
N LYS A 12 -8.99 -26.24 -1.89
CA LYS A 12 -8.59 -27.28 -0.93
C LYS A 12 -7.41 -26.77 -0.10
N MET A 13 -7.72 -25.93 0.89
CA MET A 13 -6.69 -25.34 1.76
C MET A 13 -6.02 -26.38 2.64
N GLN A 14 -4.69 -26.26 2.79
CA GLN A 14 -3.91 -26.98 3.78
C GLN A 14 -4.10 -26.38 5.18
N PRO A 15 -4.04 -27.17 6.27
CA PRO A 15 -3.93 -26.61 7.61
C PRO A 15 -2.75 -25.64 7.72
N ILE A 16 -2.92 -24.52 8.41
CA ILE A 16 -1.91 -23.47 8.45
C ILE A 16 -0.58 -23.92 9.05
N ALA A 17 -0.59 -24.88 9.96
CA ALA A 17 0.62 -25.48 10.50
C ALA A 17 1.46 -26.21 9.42
N GLN A 18 0.83 -26.80 8.40
CA GLN A 18 1.54 -27.39 7.27
C GLN A 18 2.16 -26.32 6.36
N VAL A 19 1.44 -25.22 6.14
CA VAL A 19 1.96 -24.07 5.39
C VAL A 19 3.16 -23.46 6.12
N ALA A 20 3.08 -23.27 7.42
CA ALA A 20 4.19 -22.77 8.25
C ALA A 20 5.42 -23.69 8.18
N LYS A 21 5.21 -25.00 8.18
CA LYS A 21 6.28 -25.98 8.08
C LYS A 21 7.08 -25.86 6.79
N SER A 22 6.47 -25.46 5.68
CA SER A 22 7.19 -25.23 4.41
C SER A 22 8.19 -24.06 4.49
N LEU A 23 7.99 -23.15 5.43
CA LEU A 23 8.93 -22.06 5.78
C LEU A 23 9.82 -22.38 6.98
N ASN A 24 9.83 -23.62 7.48
CA ASN A 24 10.54 -24.02 8.70
C ASN A 24 10.10 -23.26 9.96
N ILE A 25 8.86 -22.77 10.00
CA ILE A 25 8.26 -22.16 11.20
C ILE A 25 7.67 -23.27 12.06
N ALA A 26 8.10 -23.35 13.33
CA ALA A 26 7.59 -24.32 14.27
C ALA A 26 6.13 -24.00 14.66
N GLU A 27 5.34 -25.02 14.98
CA GLU A 27 3.93 -24.84 15.37
C GLU A 27 3.81 -24.02 16.67
N ASP A 28 4.75 -24.17 17.60
CA ASP A 28 4.83 -23.39 18.84
C ASP A 28 5.08 -21.87 18.60
N ASP A 29 5.54 -21.51 17.41
CA ASP A 29 5.73 -20.12 16.99
C ASP A 29 4.48 -19.51 16.31
N LEU A 30 3.39 -20.26 16.25
CA LEU A 30 2.12 -19.83 15.66
C LEU A 30 1.06 -19.55 16.72
N GLU A 31 0.36 -18.45 16.56
CA GLU A 31 -0.88 -18.16 17.28
C GLU A 31 -2.05 -18.43 16.31
N MET A 32 -2.77 -19.53 16.55
CA MET A 32 -3.78 -20.03 15.63
C MET A 32 -5.06 -19.20 15.65
N TYR A 33 -5.51 -18.76 14.47
CA TYR A 33 -6.79 -18.11 14.22
C TYR A 33 -7.71 -19.05 13.40
N GLY A 34 -8.03 -20.19 13.98
CA GLY A 34 -8.71 -21.29 13.30
C GLY A 34 -7.74 -22.17 12.50
N LYS A 35 -8.30 -22.93 11.55
CA LYS A 35 -7.53 -23.99 10.83
C LYS A 35 -6.60 -23.44 9.75
N TYR A 36 -6.93 -22.29 9.17
CA TYR A 36 -6.31 -21.81 7.92
C TYR A 36 -5.62 -20.46 8.04
N LYS A 37 -5.57 -19.88 9.24
CA LYS A 37 -4.93 -18.61 9.55
C LYS A 37 -4.14 -18.72 10.83
N ALA A 38 -3.03 -18.03 10.92
CA ALA A 38 -2.27 -17.85 12.16
C ALA A 38 -1.52 -16.52 12.16
N LYS A 39 -1.17 -16.03 13.33
CA LYS A 39 -0.12 -15.01 13.47
C LYS A 39 1.20 -15.69 13.78
N ILE A 40 2.28 -15.11 13.28
CA ILE A 40 3.65 -15.56 13.61
C ILE A 40 4.10 -14.78 14.84
N SER A 41 4.53 -15.49 15.88
CA SER A 41 4.92 -14.89 17.16
C SER A 41 6.19 -14.03 17.03
N LEU A 42 6.37 -13.06 17.94
CA LEU A 42 7.62 -12.29 18.02
C LEU A 42 8.81 -13.15 18.49
N ASP A 43 8.56 -14.28 19.16
CA ASP A 43 9.61 -15.24 19.52
C ASP A 43 10.20 -15.91 18.28
N ALA A 44 9.39 -16.20 17.26
CA ALA A 44 9.89 -16.66 15.97
C ALA A 44 10.88 -15.66 15.37
N TRP A 45 10.58 -14.34 15.43
CA TRP A 45 11.50 -13.30 14.99
C TRP A 45 12.84 -13.36 15.71
N ASN A 46 12.83 -13.50 17.04
CA ASN A 46 14.05 -13.56 17.83
C ASN A 46 14.96 -14.75 17.48
N LYS A 47 14.37 -15.85 17.01
CA LYS A 47 15.12 -17.05 16.55
C LYS A 47 15.81 -16.84 15.19
N VAL A 48 15.20 -16.04 14.29
CA VAL A 48 15.64 -15.95 12.88
C VAL A 48 16.23 -14.61 12.48
N LYS A 49 16.10 -13.55 13.28
CA LYS A 49 16.55 -12.19 12.94
C LYS A 49 18.02 -12.07 12.52
N ALA A 50 18.87 -13.01 12.94
CA ALA A 50 20.29 -13.06 12.58
C ALA A 50 20.56 -13.85 11.28
N ASN A 51 19.57 -14.55 10.70
CA ASN A 51 19.72 -15.25 9.43
C ASN A 51 19.97 -14.26 8.30
N GLU A 52 20.56 -14.73 7.21
CA GLU A 52 20.65 -13.95 5.97
C GLU A 52 19.27 -13.70 5.38
N ASP A 53 19.12 -12.58 4.69
CA ASP A 53 17.88 -12.24 3.99
C ASP A 53 17.80 -12.98 2.65
N GLY A 54 16.62 -13.48 2.32
CA GLY A 54 16.30 -13.93 0.97
C GLY A 54 16.28 -12.77 -0.04
N LYS A 55 16.08 -13.10 -1.31
CA LYS A 55 15.97 -12.12 -2.40
C LYS A 55 14.61 -11.44 -2.38
N LEU A 56 14.58 -10.12 -2.32
CA LEU A 56 13.34 -9.33 -2.33
C LEU A 56 12.98 -8.90 -3.74
N ILE A 57 11.79 -9.29 -4.20
CA ILE A 57 11.23 -8.91 -5.49
C ILE A 57 10.05 -7.96 -5.24
N LEU A 58 10.14 -6.75 -5.78
CA LEU A 58 9.07 -5.75 -5.72
C LEU A 58 8.21 -5.82 -6.98
N VAL A 59 6.90 -6.00 -6.83
CA VAL A 59 5.94 -5.88 -7.92
C VAL A 59 5.26 -4.51 -7.87
N THR A 60 5.34 -3.78 -8.96
CA THR A 60 4.68 -2.50 -9.19
C THR A 60 3.96 -2.52 -10.54
N ALA A 61 3.47 -1.38 -11.03
CA ALA A 61 2.80 -1.29 -12.32
C ALA A 61 3.06 0.06 -13.00
N ILE A 62 2.56 0.20 -14.21
CA ILE A 62 2.33 1.49 -14.86
C ILE A 62 1.18 2.24 -14.17
N ASN A 63 0.91 3.50 -14.54
CA ASN A 63 -0.26 4.21 -14.03
C ASN A 63 -1.54 3.43 -14.35
N PRO A 64 -2.42 3.15 -13.36
CA PRO A 64 -3.52 2.23 -13.53
C PRO A 64 -4.70 2.82 -14.31
N THR A 65 -5.50 1.92 -14.89
CA THR A 65 -6.89 2.21 -15.25
C THR A 65 -7.78 2.18 -14.00
N PRO A 66 -9.02 2.69 -14.06
CA PRO A 66 -9.98 2.52 -12.97
C PRO A 66 -10.29 1.05 -12.59
N ALA A 67 -10.06 0.11 -13.52
CA ALA A 67 -10.24 -1.32 -13.28
C ALA A 67 -9.06 -1.97 -12.53
N GLY A 68 -7.89 -1.29 -12.51
CA GLY A 68 -6.63 -1.83 -11.98
C GLY A 68 -5.87 -2.68 -13.01
N GLU A 69 -4.60 -2.99 -12.68
CA GLU A 69 -3.68 -3.67 -13.61
C GLU A 69 -3.33 -5.10 -13.19
N GLY A 70 -3.96 -5.61 -12.13
CA GLY A 70 -3.73 -6.98 -11.66
C GLY A 70 -2.38 -7.18 -10.97
N LYS A 71 -1.85 -6.19 -10.26
CA LYS A 71 -0.59 -6.33 -9.50
C LYS A 71 -0.64 -7.46 -8.49
N THR A 72 -1.67 -7.51 -7.64
CA THR A 72 -1.80 -8.56 -6.63
C THR A 72 -1.93 -9.93 -7.27
N THR A 73 -2.73 -10.05 -8.32
CA THR A 73 -2.84 -11.29 -9.12
C THR A 73 -1.47 -11.71 -9.69
N THR A 74 -0.71 -10.75 -10.25
CA THR A 74 0.65 -11.03 -10.75
C THR A 74 1.60 -11.40 -9.62
N SER A 75 1.54 -10.74 -8.46
CA SER A 75 2.40 -11.04 -7.30
C SER A 75 2.15 -12.44 -6.76
N VAL A 76 0.88 -12.81 -6.61
CA VAL A 76 0.48 -14.15 -6.14
C VAL A 76 0.87 -15.21 -7.18
N GLY A 77 0.52 -15.01 -8.46
CA GLY A 77 0.83 -15.97 -9.51
C GLY A 77 2.34 -16.12 -9.76
N LEU A 78 3.13 -15.06 -9.59
CA LEU A 78 4.59 -15.13 -9.63
C LEU A 78 5.15 -15.95 -8.45
N ALA A 79 4.60 -15.77 -7.25
CA ALA A 79 4.98 -16.58 -6.10
C ALA A 79 4.62 -18.06 -6.30
N ASP A 80 3.42 -18.35 -6.81
CA ASP A 80 2.99 -19.71 -7.15
C ASP A 80 3.87 -20.32 -8.26
N ALA A 81 4.32 -19.53 -9.24
CA ALA A 81 5.26 -19.98 -10.25
C ALA A 81 6.62 -20.39 -9.64
N PHE A 82 7.18 -19.58 -8.76
CA PHE A 82 8.39 -19.95 -8.02
C PHE A 82 8.19 -21.20 -7.17
N HIS A 83 7.02 -21.34 -6.54
CA HIS A 83 6.68 -22.56 -5.77
C HIS A 83 6.67 -23.80 -6.67
N LYS A 84 6.04 -23.72 -7.86
CA LYS A 84 6.08 -24.81 -8.88
C LYS A 84 7.49 -25.14 -9.36
N MET A 85 8.38 -24.16 -9.42
CA MET A 85 9.80 -24.36 -9.74
C MET A 85 10.60 -24.95 -8.57
N GLY A 86 9.95 -25.31 -7.45
CA GLY A 86 10.60 -25.89 -6.27
C GLY A 86 11.42 -24.92 -5.44
N LYS A 87 11.15 -23.59 -5.56
CA LYS A 87 11.84 -22.58 -4.76
C LYS A 87 11.20 -22.43 -3.39
N ASN A 88 12.01 -22.13 -2.36
CA ASN A 88 11.53 -21.69 -1.06
C ASN A 88 11.10 -20.23 -1.18
N ILE A 89 9.80 -19.98 -1.18
CA ILE A 89 9.16 -18.71 -1.54
C ILE A 89 8.11 -18.31 -0.52
N ALA A 90 7.99 -17.03 -0.26
CA ALA A 90 6.84 -16.43 0.41
C ALA A 90 6.39 -15.16 -0.32
N VAL A 91 5.09 -14.88 -0.26
CA VAL A 91 4.54 -13.60 -0.73
C VAL A 91 4.13 -12.73 0.45
N ALA A 92 4.45 -11.44 0.43
CA ALA A 92 4.08 -10.48 1.48
C ALA A 92 3.20 -9.36 0.90
N LEU A 93 1.96 -9.26 1.38
CA LEU A 93 0.91 -8.42 0.81
C LEU A 93 0.26 -7.53 1.87
N ARG A 94 -0.49 -6.53 1.40
CA ARG A 94 -1.34 -5.69 2.25
C ARG A 94 -2.63 -6.39 2.61
N GLU A 95 -3.14 -6.09 3.81
CA GLU A 95 -4.48 -6.44 4.23
C GLU A 95 -5.50 -5.49 3.57
N PRO A 96 -6.61 -5.99 2.99
CA PRO A 96 -7.63 -5.14 2.38
C PRO A 96 -8.48 -4.40 3.41
N SER A 97 -8.95 -3.20 3.04
CA SER A 97 -9.88 -2.37 3.81
C SER A 97 -11.33 -2.67 3.41
N LEU A 98 -12.24 -2.61 4.36
CA LEU A 98 -13.69 -2.81 4.13
C LEU A 98 -14.29 -1.72 3.23
N GLY A 99 -13.81 -0.48 3.32
CA GLY A 99 -14.32 0.62 2.52
C GLY A 99 -14.28 0.36 1.01
N PRO A 100 -13.13 0.06 0.41
CA PRO A 100 -13.03 -0.38 -0.99
C PRO A 100 -13.82 -1.64 -1.28
N CYS A 101 -13.82 -2.61 -0.37
CA CYS A 101 -14.51 -3.88 -0.52
C CYS A 101 -16.02 -3.68 -0.75
N PHE A 102 -16.69 -2.88 0.08
CA PHE A 102 -18.10 -2.56 -0.05
C PHE A 102 -18.39 -1.41 -1.01
N GLY A 103 -17.35 -0.70 -1.49
CA GLY A 103 -17.45 0.48 -2.35
C GLY A 103 -17.37 0.18 -3.84
N LEU A 104 -16.20 0.39 -4.43
CA LEU A 104 -15.98 0.35 -5.89
C LEU A 104 -15.28 -0.90 -6.39
N LYS A 105 -14.49 -1.53 -5.54
CA LYS A 105 -13.63 -2.65 -5.94
C LYS A 105 -13.77 -3.76 -4.93
N GLY A 106 -13.63 -4.93 -5.47
CA GLY A 106 -13.27 -6.08 -4.74
C GLY A 106 -11.99 -5.93 -3.91
N GLY A 107 -11.80 -6.83 -2.96
CA GLY A 107 -10.67 -6.88 -2.06
C GLY A 107 -9.34 -7.16 -2.77
N ALA A 108 -8.27 -7.12 -2.00
CA ALA A 108 -6.91 -7.26 -2.50
C ALA A 108 -6.34 -8.67 -2.31
N ALA A 109 -7.13 -9.71 -2.55
CA ALA A 109 -6.69 -11.11 -2.40
C ALA A 109 -6.13 -11.74 -3.70
N GLY A 110 -6.01 -10.96 -4.77
CA GLY A 110 -5.72 -11.47 -6.12
C GLY A 110 -6.99 -11.72 -6.93
N GLY A 111 -6.92 -12.53 -7.99
CA GLY A 111 -8.06 -12.86 -8.83
C GLY A 111 -7.82 -14.07 -9.70
N GLY A 112 -8.89 -14.69 -10.21
CA GLY A 112 -8.84 -15.93 -10.97
C GLY A 112 -8.18 -17.06 -10.17
N TYR A 113 -7.23 -17.74 -10.77
CA TYR A 113 -6.48 -18.83 -10.13
C TYR A 113 -5.22 -18.35 -9.39
N ALA A 114 -4.98 -17.05 -9.28
CA ALA A 114 -3.90 -16.45 -8.50
C ALA A 114 -4.47 -15.63 -7.34
N GLN A 115 -4.93 -16.32 -6.30
CA GLN A 115 -5.55 -15.72 -5.11
C GLN A 115 -4.92 -16.22 -3.82
N VAL A 116 -5.03 -15.39 -2.77
CA VAL A 116 -4.75 -15.77 -1.38
C VAL A 116 -6.04 -16.20 -0.70
N VAL A 117 -5.99 -17.28 0.06
CA VAL A 117 -7.12 -17.87 0.77
C VAL A 117 -6.82 -18.05 2.27
N PRO A 118 -7.82 -17.96 3.15
CA PRO A 118 -9.28 -17.83 2.92
C PRO A 118 -9.68 -16.39 2.51
N MET A 119 -10.17 -16.23 1.28
CA MET A 119 -10.44 -14.92 0.68
C MET A 119 -11.51 -14.13 1.44
N GLU A 120 -12.59 -14.78 1.87
CA GLU A 120 -13.69 -14.15 2.59
C GLU A 120 -13.23 -13.56 3.91
N ASP A 121 -12.47 -14.32 4.71
CA ASP A 121 -11.95 -13.85 6.01
C ASP A 121 -10.99 -12.67 5.82
N ILE A 122 -10.09 -12.76 4.83
CA ILE A 122 -9.11 -11.70 4.53
C ILE A 122 -9.82 -10.39 4.16
N ASN A 123 -10.90 -10.44 3.39
CA ASN A 123 -11.61 -9.25 2.92
C ASN A 123 -12.64 -8.69 3.89
N LEU A 124 -13.09 -9.47 4.88
CA LEU A 124 -14.12 -9.07 5.85
C LEU A 124 -13.50 -8.82 7.23
N HIS A 125 -13.37 -9.88 8.03
CA HIS A 125 -12.79 -9.81 9.38
C HIS A 125 -11.68 -10.83 9.49
N PHE A 126 -10.43 -10.36 9.34
CA PHE A 126 -9.27 -11.24 9.22
C PHE A 126 -8.81 -11.75 10.60
N THR A 127 -7.98 -10.97 11.30
CA THR A 127 -7.43 -11.32 12.61
C THR A 127 -7.55 -10.19 13.64
N GLY A 128 -8.17 -9.07 13.26
CA GLY A 128 -8.45 -7.95 14.15
C GLY A 128 -7.46 -6.78 14.07
N ASP A 129 -6.51 -6.77 13.12
CA ASP A 129 -5.52 -5.70 13.02
C ASP A 129 -6.17 -4.35 12.71
N PHE A 130 -7.14 -4.29 11.80
CA PHE A 130 -7.91 -3.08 11.51
C PHE A 130 -8.74 -2.61 12.70
N HIS A 131 -9.32 -3.54 13.46
CA HIS A 131 -10.02 -3.20 14.70
C HIS A 131 -9.08 -2.57 15.74
N ALA A 132 -7.88 -3.13 15.91
CA ALA A 132 -6.86 -2.59 16.80
C ALA A 132 -6.47 -1.15 16.41
N ILE A 133 -6.20 -0.91 15.13
CA ILE A 133 -5.86 0.41 14.60
C ILE A 133 -7.01 1.40 14.82
N THR A 134 -8.22 1.03 14.42
CA THR A 134 -9.42 1.87 14.56
C THR A 134 -9.66 2.23 16.03
N THR A 135 -9.54 1.26 16.92
CA THR A 135 -9.77 1.45 18.37
C THR A 135 -8.69 2.33 18.98
N ALA A 136 -7.41 2.08 18.68
CA ALA A 136 -6.30 2.90 19.18
C ALA A 136 -6.40 4.34 18.69
N HIS A 137 -6.69 4.54 17.40
CA HIS A 137 -6.86 5.87 16.82
C HIS A 137 -7.99 6.65 17.48
N ASN A 138 -9.14 6.02 17.67
CA ASN A 138 -10.31 6.64 18.29
C ASN A 138 -10.14 6.82 19.81
N LEU A 139 -9.38 5.94 20.48
CA LEU A 139 -8.99 6.16 21.89
C LEU A 139 -8.16 7.44 22.04
N LEU A 140 -7.17 7.66 21.18
CA LEU A 140 -6.38 8.89 21.19
C LEU A 140 -7.27 10.12 20.98
N ALA A 141 -8.20 10.08 20.02
CA ALA A 141 -9.18 11.15 19.79
C ALA A 141 -10.06 11.43 21.02
N ALA A 142 -10.52 10.38 21.69
CA ALA A 142 -11.32 10.50 22.90
C ALA A 142 -10.50 11.09 24.07
N VAL A 143 -9.23 10.71 24.21
CA VAL A 143 -8.33 11.27 25.25
C VAL A 143 -8.07 12.75 25.02
N ILE A 144 -7.87 13.18 23.76
CA ILE A 144 -7.70 14.61 23.43
C ILE A 144 -8.94 15.41 23.85
N ASP A 145 -10.15 14.96 23.46
CA ASP A 145 -11.39 15.65 23.80
C ASP A 145 -11.66 15.63 25.31
N ASN A 146 -11.32 14.54 26.01
CA ASN A 146 -11.40 14.45 27.45
C ASN A 146 -10.39 15.42 28.13
N HIS A 147 -9.17 15.53 27.65
CA HIS A 147 -8.18 16.47 28.15
C HIS A 147 -8.70 17.92 28.05
N ILE A 148 -9.25 18.30 26.89
CA ILE A 148 -9.86 19.62 26.68
C ILE A 148 -11.02 19.86 27.65
N GLN A 149 -11.88 18.86 27.87
CA GLN A 149 -13.05 18.94 28.76
C GLN A 149 -12.67 19.06 30.24
N GLN A 150 -11.57 18.42 30.67
CA GLN A 150 -11.18 18.30 32.10
C GLN A 150 -10.19 19.37 32.57
N GLY A 151 -10.03 20.45 31.83
CA GLY A 151 -9.22 21.59 32.28
C GLY A 151 -8.22 22.07 31.23
N ASN A 152 -7.84 21.26 30.27
CA ASN A 152 -6.96 21.63 29.15
C ASN A 152 -5.59 22.17 29.61
N ASP A 153 -4.94 21.48 30.55
CA ASP A 153 -3.66 21.90 31.14
C ASP A 153 -2.54 22.08 30.09
N LEU A 154 -2.64 21.45 28.94
CA LEU A 154 -1.72 21.62 27.80
C LEU A 154 -2.04 22.84 26.92
N ASP A 155 -3.06 23.61 27.27
CA ASP A 155 -3.52 24.82 26.54
C ASP A 155 -3.80 24.58 25.05
N ILE A 156 -4.39 23.43 24.72
CA ILE A 156 -4.76 23.06 23.33
C ILE A 156 -5.76 24.08 22.76
N ASP A 157 -5.45 24.67 21.59
CA ASP A 157 -6.44 25.42 20.82
C ASP A 157 -7.44 24.43 20.18
N VAL A 158 -8.68 24.49 20.61
CA VAL A 158 -9.76 23.59 20.14
C VAL A 158 -10.01 23.68 18.62
N ARG A 159 -9.57 24.77 17.96
CA ARG A 159 -9.64 24.97 16.51
C ARG A 159 -8.44 24.38 15.78
N ARG A 160 -7.40 23.95 16.52
CA ARG A 160 -6.14 23.42 15.98
C ARG A 160 -5.86 21.98 16.43
N VAL A 161 -6.93 21.21 16.70
CA VAL A 161 -6.83 19.76 16.91
C VAL A 161 -6.67 19.11 15.54
N ALA A 162 -5.49 18.55 15.28
CA ALA A 162 -5.13 17.93 14.01
C ALA A 162 -5.65 16.48 13.90
N TRP A 163 -5.89 15.83 15.04
CA TRP A 163 -6.30 14.43 15.12
C TRP A 163 -7.80 14.29 14.98
N LYS A 164 -8.23 13.57 13.93
CA LYS A 164 -9.63 13.23 13.66
C LYS A 164 -10.00 11.90 14.33
N ARG A 165 -11.12 11.32 13.92
CA ARG A 165 -11.52 9.94 14.18
C ARG A 165 -11.36 9.09 12.92
N VAL A 166 -11.51 7.77 13.02
CA VAL A 166 -11.47 6.88 11.86
C VAL A 166 -12.61 5.88 11.87
N LEU A 167 -12.98 5.46 10.66
CA LEU A 167 -13.93 4.37 10.40
C LEU A 167 -13.45 3.64 9.14
N ASP A 168 -13.45 2.30 9.15
CA ASP A 168 -13.00 1.52 7.96
C ASP A 168 -14.13 1.30 6.95
N LEU A 169 -14.82 2.37 6.59
CA LEU A 169 -15.87 2.41 5.56
C LEU A 169 -15.77 3.69 4.74
N ASN A 170 -16.38 3.66 3.56
CA ASN A 170 -16.53 4.86 2.73
C ASN A 170 -17.78 5.63 3.14
N ASP A 171 -17.62 6.74 3.85
CA ASP A 171 -18.74 7.57 4.31
C ASP A 171 -18.45 9.08 4.15
N ARG A 172 -18.91 9.66 3.04
CA ARG A 172 -18.71 11.09 2.76
C ARG A 172 -19.39 12.03 3.74
N ALA A 173 -20.44 11.58 4.43
CA ALA A 173 -21.16 12.39 5.40
C ALA A 173 -20.32 12.68 6.66
N LEU A 174 -19.31 11.85 6.94
CA LEU A 174 -18.44 11.99 8.10
C LEU A 174 -17.20 12.87 7.84
N ARG A 175 -17.01 13.42 6.64
CA ARG A 175 -15.85 14.28 6.34
C ARG A 175 -15.76 15.51 7.22
N HIS A 176 -16.91 16.09 7.53
CA HIS A 176 -17.05 17.26 8.40
C HIS A 176 -18.22 17.04 9.37
N VAL A 177 -17.94 17.01 10.67
CA VAL A 177 -18.91 16.82 11.72
C VAL A 177 -18.66 17.79 12.86
N VAL A 178 -19.69 18.11 13.62
CA VAL A 178 -19.57 18.85 14.87
C VAL A 178 -19.74 17.86 16.02
N ILE A 179 -18.79 17.84 16.95
CA ILE A 179 -18.84 17.00 18.15
C ILE A 179 -19.01 17.87 19.42
N GLY A 180 -19.25 17.22 20.56
CA GLY A 180 -19.38 17.89 21.87
C GLY A 180 -20.69 18.67 22.04
N MET A 181 -21.71 18.39 21.24
CA MET A 181 -23.03 19.00 21.35
C MET A 181 -23.82 18.41 22.54
N GLY A 182 -24.77 19.17 23.07
CA GLY A 182 -25.66 18.72 24.17
C GLY A 182 -25.39 19.38 25.52
N GLY A 183 -24.54 20.40 25.56
CA GLY A 183 -24.24 21.18 26.75
C GLY A 183 -22.96 20.75 27.47
N LYS A 184 -22.64 21.44 28.54
CA LYS A 184 -21.34 21.38 29.25
C LYS A 184 -20.91 19.97 29.67
N ALA A 185 -21.84 19.08 29.95
CA ALA A 185 -21.55 17.70 30.36
C ALA A 185 -21.11 16.79 29.20
N HIS A 186 -21.30 17.22 27.94
CA HIS A 186 -21.09 16.40 26.74
C HIS A 186 -19.82 16.77 25.95
N GLY A 187 -19.00 17.68 26.46
CA GLY A 187 -17.75 18.10 25.85
C GLY A 187 -17.74 19.54 25.36
N VAL A 188 -16.68 19.89 24.64
CA VAL A 188 -16.49 21.22 24.05
C VAL A 188 -16.87 21.15 22.57
N PRO A 189 -17.87 21.93 22.10
CA PRO A 189 -18.27 21.92 20.69
C PRO A 189 -17.12 22.35 19.78
N ARG A 190 -16.82 21.52 18.80
CA ARG A 190 -15.83 21.84 17.76
C ARG A 190 -16.11 21.08 16.47
N GLU A 191 -15.65 21.63 15.35
CA GLU A 191 -15.62 20.91 14.08
C GLU A 191 -14.50 19.88 14.07
N THR A 192 -14.75 18.73 13.46
CA THR A 192 -13.79 17.68 13.19
C THR A 192 -14.26 16.86 11.99
N GLY A 193 -13.74 15.63 11.82
CA GLY A 193 -14.17 14.71 10.77
C GLY A 193 -13.70 13.30 11.06
N PHE A 194 -13.94 12.43 10.10
CA PHE A 194 -13.42 11.06 10.08
C PHE A 194 -12.55 10.85 8.84
N ASP A 195 -11.48 10.10 9.00
CA ASP A 195 -10.72 9.52 7.90
C ASP A 195 -11.01 8.01 7.82
N ILE A 196 -10.75 7.39 6.69
CA ILE A 196 -10.81 5.92 6.60
C ILE A 196 -9.62 5.32 7.37
N THR A 197 -9.81 4.17 8.02
CA THR A 197 -8.77 3.56 8.88
C THR A 197 -7.42 3.39 8.17
N VAL A 198 -7.42 3.06 6.89
CA VAL A 198 -6.19 2.91 6.09
C VAL A 198 -5.45 4.23 5.78
N ALA A 199 -6.09 5.37 6.05
CA ALA A 199 -5.48 6.70 6.00
C ALA A 199 -4.88 7.14 7.34
N SER A 200 -5.13 6.39 8.41
CA SER A 200 -4.60 6.67 9.75
C SER A 200 -3.08 6.66 9.78
N GLU A 201 -2.49 7.64 10.49
CA GLU A 201 -1.07 7.60 10.82
C GLU A 201 -0.70 6.34 11.63
N MET A 202 -1.62 5.82 12.47
CA MET A 202 -1.40 4.59 13.22
C MET A 202 -1.30 3.35 12.31
N MET A 203 -2.01 3.32 11.17
CA MET A 203 -1.80 2.31 10.14
C MET A 203 -0.39 2.38 9.56
N ALA A 204 0.11 3.58 9.27
CA ALA A 204 1.47 3.77 8.79
C ALA A 204 2.51 3.38 9.85
N ILE A 205 2.27 3.72 11.12
CA ILE A 205 3.12 3.32 12.26
C ILE A 205 3.18 1.79 12.37
N LEU A 206 2.05 1.08 12.36
CA LEU A 206 2.03 -0.38 12.37
C LEU A 206 2.88 -0.97 11.25
N CYS A 207 2.81 -0.38 10.06
CA CYS A 207 3.55 -0.88 8.90
C CYS A 207 5.06 -0.56 8.92
N LEU A 208 5.50 0.44 9.70
CA LEU A 208 6.90 0.86 9.77
C LEU A 208 7.60 0.45 11.07
N ALA A 209 6.84 0.12 12.12
CA ALA A 209 7.40 -0.33 13.39
C ALA A 209 8.15 -1.67 13.24
N THR A 210 9.25 -1.80 14.00
CA THR A 210 10.11 -2.98 14.00
C THR A 210 9.88 -3.89 15.20
N ASP A 211 9.28 -3.36 16.25
CA ASP A 211 8.90 -4.07 17.49
C ASP A 211 7.94 -3.20 18.33
N LEU A 212 7.52 -3.70 19.49
CA LEU A 212 6.61 -2.98 20.39
C LEU A 212 7.22 -1.74 21.04
N GLU A 213 8.54 -1.70 21.24
CA GLU A 213 9.22 -0.54 21.79
C GLU A 213 9.28 0.61 20.77
N ASP A 214 9.68 0.30 19.53
CA ASP A 214 9.62 1.24 18.41
C ASP A 214 8.18 1.71 18.15
N MET A 215 7.19 0.80 18.21
CA MET A 215 5.77 1.13 18.13
C MET A 215 5.39 2.17 19.18
N LYS A 216 5.71 1.92 20.45
CA LYS A 216 5.39 2.84 21.56
C LYS A 216 6.04 4.21 21.38
N LYS A 217 7.30 4.24 20.96
CA LYS A 217 8.02 5.48 20.66
C LYS A 217 7.35 6.26 19.54
N ARG A 218 7.02 5.60 18.43
CA ARG A 218 6.34 6.23 17.29
C ARG A 218 4.96 6.76 17.66
N LEU A 219 4.15 6.00 18.38
CA LEU A 219 2.84 6.45 18.87
C LEU A 219 2.95 7.70 19.74
N GLY A 220 3.99 7.81 20.58
CA GLY A 220 4.24 8.99 21.40
C GLY A 220 4.54 10.26 20.60
N GLN A 221 5.17 10.12 19.44
CA GLN A 221 5.58 11.23 18.58
C GLN A 221 4.46 11.82 17.71
N ILE A 222 3.29 11.20 17.64
CA ILE A 222 2.14 11.70 16.87
C ILE A 222 1.82 13.14 17.32
N VAL A 223 1.79 14.08 16.39
CA VAL A 223 1.32 15.46 16.63
C VAL A 223 -0.21 15.46 16.59
N VAL A 224 -0.83 15.71 17.73
CA VAL A 224 -2.30 15.60 17.90
C VAL A 224 -3.03 16.94 17.79
N ALA A 225 -2.37 18.03 18.21
CA ALA A 225 -2.95 19.36 18.26
C ALA A 225 -1.85 20.42 18.35
N TYR A 226 -2.27 21.69 18.41
CA TYR A 226 -1.39 22.82 18.69
C TYR A 226 -1.97 23.65 19.84
N THR A 227 -1.10 24.22 20.65
CA THR A 227 -1.46 25.15 21.70
C THR A 227 -1.85 26.52 21.11
N ARG A 228 -2.43 27.42 21.94
CA ARG A 228 -2.82 28.76 21.48
C ARG A 228 -1.64 29.60 21.02
N ASP A 229 -0.45 29.39 21.60
CA ASP A 229 0.80 30.04 21.20
C ASP A 229 1.50 29.38 20.01
N GLY A 230 0.96 28.23 19.51
CA GLY A 230 1.42 27.56 18.29
C GLY A 230 2.37 26.38 18.48
N ARG A 231 2.69 26.00 19.73
CA ARG A 231 3.51 24.81 20.02
C ARG A 231 2.74 23.54 19.64
N ALA A 232 3.41 22.57 19.01
CA ALA A 232 2.84 21.26 18.77
C ALA A 232 2.68 20.45 20.07
N VAL A 233 1.54 19.78 20.22
CA VAL A 233 1.24 18.84 21.31
C VAL A 233 1.35 17.44 20.75
N ARG A 234 2.10 16.56 21.43
CA ARG A 234 2.32 15.18 21.04
C ARG A 234 1.50 14.21 21.91
N ALA A 235 1.29 13.00 21.40
CA ALA A 235 0.51 11.98 22.11
C ALA A 235 1.17 11.54 23.44
N ASP A 236 2.49 11.57 23.56
CA ASP A 236 3.19 11.24 24.82
C ASP A 236 2.89 12.24 25.94
N GLU A 237 2.60 13.51 25.63
CA GLU A 237 2.19 14.51 26.62
C GLU A 237 0.82 14.22 27.25
N LEU A 238 0.01 13.38 26.60
CA LEU A 238 -1.29 12.91 27.11
C LEU A 238 -1.18 11.64 27.98
N ASN A 239 0.02 11.09 28.18
CA ASN A 239 0.30 9.89 28.98
C ASN A 239 -0.51 8.64 28.56
N VAL A 240 -0.88 8.53 27.27
CA VAL A 240 -1.73 7.45 26.73
C VAL A 240 -0.99 6.40 25.91
N THR A 241 0.29 6.62 25.61
CA THR A 241 1.08 5.74 24.70
C THR A 241 1.12 4.28 25.12
N GLY A 242 1.17 4.01 26.44
CA GLY A 242 1.10 2.64 26.95
C GLY A 242 -0.21 1.93 26.57
N ALA A 243 -1.35 2.62 26.79
CA ALA A 243 -2.67 2.08 26.44
C ALA A 243 -2.83 1.88 24.93
N LEU A 244 -2.32 2.81 24.11
CA LEU A 244 -2.30 2.65 22.66
C LEU A 244 -1.49 1.43 22.25
N THR A 245 -0.29 1.23 22.82
CA THR A 245 0.58 0.10 22.50
C THR A 245 -0.05 -1.24 22.91
N LEU A 246 -0.78 -1.29 24.03
CA LEU A 246 -1.53 -2.49 24.44
C LEU A 246 -2.48 -2.99 23.36
N LEU A 247 -3.17 -2.08 22.66
CA LEU A 247 -4.09 -2.41 21.58
C LEU A 247 -3.38 -3.02 20.36
N PHE A 248 -2.08 -2.73 20.17
CA PHE A 248 -1.28 -3.27 19.09
C PHE A 248 -0.52 -4.56 19.45
N LYS A 249 -0.64 -5.06 20.69
CA LYS A 249 0.12 -6.23 21.15
C LYS A 249 0.08 -7.43 20.20
N ASP A 250 -1.11 -7.74 19.68
CA ASP A 250 -1.30 -8.84 18.73
C ASP A 250 -1.28 -8.36 17.28
N ALA A 251 -1.72 -7.15 17.02
CA ALA A 251 -1.75 -6.57 15.67
C ALA A 251 -0.36 -6.37 15.06
N ILE A 252 0.70 -6.23 15.86
CA ILE A 252 2.08 -6.09 15.34
C ILE A 252 2.63 -7.37 14.70
N LYS A 253 2.06 -8.52 15.06
CA LYS A 253 2.48 -9.83 14.55
C LYS A 253 1.92 -10.05 13.14
N PRO A 254 2.72 -10.45 12.14
CA PRO A 254 2.22 -10.68 10.79
C PRO A 254 1.31 -11.90 10.71
N ASN A 255 0.33 -11.83 9.82
CA ASN A 255 -0.62 -12.91 9.56
C ASN A 255 -0.08 -13.86 8.50
N LEU A 256 -0.14 -15.16 8.76
CA LEU A 256 0.21 -16.22 7.83
C LEU A 256 -1.06 -16.88 7.28
N VAL A 257 -1.12 -16.99 5.96
CA VAL A 257 -2.13 -17.68 5.16
C VAL A 257 -1.46 -18.37 3.97
N GLN A 258 -2.22 -18.73 2.94
CA GLN A 258 -1.70 -19.45 1.77
C GLN A 258 -2.36 -18.94 0.48
N THR A 259 -1.72 -19.20 -0.66
CA THR A 259 -2.36 -19.06 -1.97
C THR A 259 -3.22 -20.28 -2.28
N LEU A 260 -3.99 -20.24 -3.37
CA LEU A 260 -4.73 -21.40 -3.89
C LEU A 260 -3.83 -22.62 -4.15
N GLU A 261 -2.57 -22.40 -4.49
CA GLU A 261 -1.58 -23.46 -4.77
C GLU A 261 -0.75 -23.84 -3.54
N GLY A 262 -1.05 -23.27 -2.36
CA GLY A 262 -0.40 -23.60 -1.09
C GLY A 262 0.90 -22.83 -0.83
N THR A 263 1.24 -21.82 -1.61
CA THR A 263 2.38 -20.94 -1.34
C THR A 263 2.14 -20.12 -0.07
N PRO A 264 3.08 -20.05 0.87
CA PRO A 264 2.92 -19.23 2.07
C PRO A 264 2.76 -17.74 1.74
N ALA A 265 1.78 -17.10 2.39
CA ALA A 265 1.50 -15.69 2.22
C ALA A 265 1.42 -14.98 3.57
N LEU A 266 2.19 -13.90 3.73
CA LEU A 266 2.13 -13.03 4.89
C LEU A 266 1.31 -11.79 4.52
N ILE A 267 0.18 -11.59 5.19
CA ILE A 267 -0.69 -10.43 4.97
C ILE A 267 -0.69 -9.57 6.22
N HIS A 268 -0.27 -8.29 6.11
CA HIS A 268 -0.14 -7.45 7.29
C HIS A 268 -0.11 -5.97 6.95
N GLY A 269 -1.05 -5.21 7.54
CA GLY A 269 -1.22 -3.77 7.34
C GLY A 269 -1.66 -3.41 5.92
N GLY A 270 -2.29 -2.26 5.76
CA GLY A 270 -2.89 -1.87 4.49
C GLY A 270 -2.96 -0.37 4.23
N PRO A 271 -1.86 0.42 4.40
CA PRO A 271 -1.90 1.85 4.17
C PRO A 271 -2.15 2.15 2.69
N PHE A 272 -2.95 3.19 2.40
CA PHE A 272 -3.20 3.62 1.03
C PHE A 272 -1.97 4.28 0.40
N ALA A 273 -1.67 3.95 -0.86
CA ALA A 273 -0.50 4.46 -1.55
C ALA A 273 -0.64 5.91 -2.08
N ASN A 274 -1.84 6.46 -2.14
CA ASN A 274 -2.08 7.85 -2.55
C ASN A 274 -2.05 8.85 -1.40
N ILE A 275 -2.00 8.39 -0.15
CA ILE A 275 -1.99 9.22 1.06
C ILE A 275 -0.97 8.79 2.12
N ALA A 276 -0.43 7.57 2.02
CA ALA A 276 0.61 7.02 2.87
C ALA A 276 1.62 6.25 2.01
N HIS A 277 2.50 5.44 2.62
CA HIS A 277 3.56 4.75 1.87
C HIS A 277 3.09 3.53 1.06
N GLY A 278 1.87 3.05 1.26
CA GLY A 278 1.20 2.13 0.32
C GLY A 278 1.77 0.72 0.21
N CYS A 279 2.42 0.22 1.26
CA CYS A 279 3.07 -1.09 1.29
C CYS A 279 2.65 -1.86 2.54
N ASN A 280 2.78 -3.18 2.51
CA ASN A 280 2.61 -4.00 3.71
C ASN A 280 3.69 -3.68 4.76
N SER A 281 3.57 -4.28 5.95
CA SER A 281 4.44 -3.96 7.06
C SER A 281 5.91 -4.36 6.83
N VAL A 282 6.81 -3.64 7.50
CA VAL A 282 8.23 -4.00 7.63
C VAL A 282 8.36 -5.38 8.27
N MET A 283 7.57 -5.65 9.32
CA MET A 283 7.58 -6.94 10.02
C MET A 283 7.27 -8.09 9.06
N ALA A 284 6.16 -8.05 8.30
CA ALA A 284 5.82 -9.11 7.36
C ALA A 284 6.91 -9.33 6.31
N THR A 285 7.47 -8.25 5.75
CA THR A 285 8.54 -8.36 4.76
C THR A 285 9.82 -8.95 5.35
N LYS A 286 10.23 -8.49 6.55
CA LYS A 286 11.43 -9.02 7.22
C LYS A 286 11.26 -10.47 7.66
N PHE A 287 10.11 -10.85 8.22
CA PHE A 287 9.84 -12.25 8.54
C PHE A 287 9.92 -13.12 7.29
N ALA A 288 9.26 -12.71 6.19
CA ALA A 288 9.31 -13.44 4.93
C ALA A 288 10.76 -13.63 4.46
N LEU A 289 11.59 -12.58 4.48
CA LEU A 289 13.00 -12.62 4.07
C LEU A 289 13.89 -13.54 4.93
N LYS A 290 13.52 -13.75 6.20
CA LYS A 290 14.27 -14.65 7.10
C LYS A 290 13.86 -16.12 6.97
N PHE A 291 12.67 -16.39 6.45
CA PHE A 291 12.14 -17.74 6.31
C PHE A 291 12.19 -18.28 4.87
N ALA A 292 12.24 -17.40 3.86
CA ALA A 292 12.22 -17.79 2.46
C ALA A 292 13.45 -17.26 1.69
N ASP A 293 13.90 -18.04 0.70
CA ASP A 293 15.03 -17.66 -0.17
C ASP A 293 14.63 -16.57 -1.16
N ILE A 294 13.33 -16.50 -1.51
CA ILE A 294 12.75 -15.51 -2.39
C ILE A 294 11.48 -14.95 -1.73
N VAL A 295 11.32 -13.65 -1.76
CA VAL A 295 10.12 -12.96 -1.29
C VAL A 295 9.57 -12.07 -2.38
N VAL A 296 8.31 -12.27 -2.74
CA VAL A 296 7.57 -11.38 -3.62
C VAL A 296 6.71 -10.44 -2.76
N THR A 297 6.81 -9.16 -3.01
CA THR A 297 5.96 -8.14 -2.35
C THR A 297 5.47 -7.12 -3.37
N GLU A 298 4.47 -6.32 -3.00
CA GLU A 298 3.93 -5.30 -3.90
C GLU A 298 3.90 -3.92 -3.26
N ALA A 299 3.87 -2.89 -4.13
CA ALA A 299 3.56 -1.52 -3.76
C ALA A 299 2.31 -1.03 -4.49
N GLY A 300 1.50 -0.20 -3.84
CA GLY A 300 0.24 0.28 -4.38
C GLY A 300 0.39 1.17 -5.61
N PHE A 301 -0.51 1.06 -6.58
CA PHE A 301 -0.53 1.84 -7.82
C PHE A 301 0.71 1.66 -8.71
N GLY A 302 1.19 2.73 -9.35
CA GLY A 302 2.31 2.72 -10.28
C GLY A 302 3.67 2.89 -9.62
N ALA A 303 4.73 2.72 -10.41
CA ALA A 303 6.10 2.88 -9.93
C ALA A 303 6.41 4.33 -9.51
N ASP A 304 5.68 5.28 -10.07
CA ASP A 304 5.75 6.70 -9.72
C ASP A 304 5.17 7.03 -8.34
N LEU A 305 4.35 6.15 -7.76
CA LEU A 305 3.65 6.44 -6.51
C LEU A 305 3.98 5.43 -5.42
N GLY A 306 3.57 4.17 -5.58
CA GLY A 306 3.80 3.15 -4.55
C GLY A 306 5.22 2.64 -4.50
N ALA A 307 5.85 2.35 -5.65
CA ALA A 307 7.22 1.85 -5.64
C ALA A 307 8.22 2.93 -5.19
N GLU A 308 8.04 4.19 -5.59
CA GLU A 308 8.84 5.31 -5.10
C GLU A 308 8.84 5.32 -3.56
N LYS A 309 7.65 5.27 -2.92
CA LYS A 309 7.54 5.28 -1.46
C LYS A 309 8.02 3.99 -0.79
N PHE A 310 7.87 2.86 -1.45
CA PHE A 310 8.47 1.61 -0.99
C PHE A 310 9.99 1.76 -0.89
N LEU A 311 10.61 2.34 -1.93
CA LEU A 311 12.06 2.50 -2.03
C LEU A 311 12.56 3.64 -1.12
N ASP A 312 12.01 4.84 -1.23
CA ASP A 312 12.51 6.03 -0.51
C ASP A 312 12.06 6.09 0.96
N ILE A 313 10.96 5.42 1.35
CA ILE A 313 10.49 5.40 2.73
C ILE A 313 10.72 4.04 3.38
N LYS A 314 10.03 2.97 2.92
CA LYS A 314 10.07 1.66 3.59
C LYS A 314 11.47 1.04 3.56
N CYS A 315 12.13 1.02 2.40
CA CYS A 315 13.50 0.47 2.30
C CYS A 315 14.49 1.26 3.14
N ARG A 316 14.34 2.59 3.18
CA ARG A 316 15.19 3.46 4.01
C ARG A 316 15.06 3.14 5.49
N PHE A 317 13.85 3.07 6.03
CA PHE A 317 13.63 2.77 7.46
C PHE A 317 13.99 1.35 7.85
N ALA A 318 13.75 0.40 6.96
CA ALA A 318 13.92 -1.02 7.26
C ALA A 318 15.27 -1.60 6.85
N GLY A 319 16.11 -0.82 6.13
CA GLY A 319 17.37 -1.32 5.57
C GLY A 319 17.15 -2.38 4.49
N LEU A 320 16.01 -2.35 3.78
CA LEU A 320 15.70 -3.31 2.72
C LEU A 320 16.37 -2.93 1.41
N LYS A 321 16.75 -3.94 0.63
CA LYS A 321 17.34 -3.77 -0.70
C LYS A 321 16.68 -4.75 -1.67
N PRO A 322 15.78 -4.29 -2.56
CA PRO A 322 15.20 -5.15 -3.58
C PRO A 322 16.25 -5.71 -4.54
N SER A 323 16.09 -6.98 -4.93
CA SER A 323 16.96 -7.65 -5.89
C SER A 323 16.50 -7.42 -7.34
N ALA A 324 15.19 -7.28 -7.55
CA ALA A 324 14.60 -6.96 -8.85
C ALA A 324 13.23 -6.30 -8.66
N VAL A 325 12.76 -5.60 -9.71
CA VAL A 325 11.44 -4.97 -9.75
C VAL A 325 10.67 -5.50 -10.96
N VAL A 326 9.43 -5.95 -10.72
CA VAL A 326 8.49 -6.34 -11.78
C VAL A 326 7.52 -5.19 -12.04
N ILE A 327 7.41 -4.75 -13.29
CA ILE A 327 6.49 -3.69 -13.72
C ILE A 327 5.34 -4.33 -14.48
N VAL A 328 4.17 -4.37 -13.87
CA VAL A 328 2.96 -4.90 -14.51
C VAL A 328 2.40 -3.88 -15.49
N ALA A 329 2.16 -4.29 -16.72
CA ALA A 329 1.50 -3.52 -17.75
C ALA A 329 0.35 -4.33 -18.37
N THR A 330 -0.71 -3.64 -18.81
CA THR A 330 -1.81 -4.25 -19.57
C THR A 330 -2.01 -3.51 -20.87
N VAL A 331 -2.38 -4.22 -21.92
CA VAL A 331 -2.72 -3.62 -23.21
C VAL A 331 -3.81 -2.55 -23.06
N ARG A 332 -4.79 -2.78 -22.19
CA ARG A 332 -5.87 -1.81 -21.91
C ARG A 332 -5.34 -0.51 -21.31
N ALA A 333 -4.45 -0.60 -20.31
CA ALA A 333 -3.89 0.59 -19.68
C ALA A 333 -3.03 1.36 -20.69
N LEU A 334 -2.21 0.68 -21.48
CA LEU A 334 -1.41 1.32 -22.52
C LEU A 334 -2.30 2.05 -23.55
N LYS A 335 -3.35 1.40 -24.06
CA LYS A 335 -4.31 2.06 -24.97
C LYS A 335 -4.98 3.28 -24.32
N MET A 336 -5.37 3.20 -23.05
CA MET A 336 -5.93 4.35 -22.32
C MET A 336 -4.92 5.49 -22.21
N HIS A 337 -3.67 5.19 -21.87
CA HIS A 337 -2.60 6.18 -21.84
C HIS A 337 -2.27 6.77 -23.22
N GLY A 338 -2.56 6.05 -24.28
CA GLY A 338 -2.49 6.54 -25.66
C GLY A 338 -3.67 7.42 -26.07
N GLY A 339 -4.69 7.54 -25.21
CA GLY A 339 -5.85 8.40 -25.41
C GLY A 339 -7.13 7.68 -25.85
N LEU A 340 -7.15 6.33 -25.89
CA LEU A 340 -8.36 5.57 -26.22
C LEU A 340 -9.38 5.69 -25.08
N PRO A 341 -10.65 6.04 -25.35
CA PRO A 341 -11.69 6.15 -24.32
C PRO A 341 -11.94 4.82 -23.59
N LYS A 342 -12.27 4.91 -22.29
CA LYS A 342 -12.51 3.73 -21.43
C LYS A 342 -13.51 2.73 -22.03
N ALA A 343 -14.57 3.22 -22.68
CA ALA A 343 -15.58 2.36 -23.30
C ALA A 343 -15.07 1.58 -24.54
N GLU A 344 -13.93 1.94 -25.08
CA GLU A 344 -13.36 1.36 -26.30
C GLU A 344 -12.10 0.52 -26.07
N LEU A 345 -11.65 0.36 -24.82
CA LEU A 345 -10.41 -0.36 -24.50
C LEU A 345 -10.38 -1.84 -24.94
N GLY A 346 -11.54 -2.43 -25.23
CA GLY A 346 -11.63 -3.76 -25.81
C GLY A 346 -11.39 -3.83 -27.33
N LYS A 347 -11.33 -2.68 -28.02
CA LYS A 347 -11.02 -2.61 -29.45
C LYS A 347 -9.52 -2.64 -29.69
N VAL A 348 -9.11 -3.24 -30.82
CA VAL A 348 -7.70 -3.16 -31.27
C VAL A 348 -7.43 -1.75 -31.76
N ASP A 349 -6.42 -1.11 -31.21
CA ASP A 349 -5.93 0.23 -31.63
C ASP A 349 -4.41 0.30 -31.41
N MET A 350 -3.68 -0.03 -32.48
CA MET A 350 -2.22 -0.06 -32.47
C MET A 350 -1.60 1.33 -32.31
N ALA A 351 -2.26 2.39 -32.82
CA ALA A 351 -1.76 3.75 -32.68
C ALA A 351 -1.86 4.25 -31.24
N ALA A 352 -3.00 4.00 -30.59
CA ALA A 352 -3.15 4.28 -29.16
C ALA A 352 -2.19 3.45 -28.31
N LEU A 353 -2.01 2.17 -28.65
CA LEU A 353 -1.07 1.27 -27.95
C LEU A 353 0.37 1.80 -28.04
N GLU A 354 0.83 2.16 -29.24
CA GLU A 354 2.18 2.71 -29.46
C GLU A 354 2.39 4.01 -28.69
N LYS A 355 1.43 4.93 -28.76
CA LYS A 355 1.50 6.19 -28.01
C LYS A 355 1.50 5.98 -26.50
N GLY A 356 0.73 5.02 -26.01
CA GLY A 356 0.63 4.72 -24.58
C GLY A 356 1.87 4.03 -24.00
N LEU A 357 2.69 3.39 -24.82
CA LEU A 357 3.97 2.79 -24.41
C LEU A 357 4.91 3.80 -23.74
N GLU A 358 4.81 5.09 -24.04
CA GLU A 358 5.58 6.14 -23.38
C GLU A 358 5.41 6.14 -21.85
N ASN A 359 4.22 5.74 -21.35
CA ASN A 359 3.99 5.59 -19.92
C ASN A 359 4.82 4.43 -19.34
N LEU A 360 4.81 3.26 -19.99
CA LEU A 360 5.63 2.11 -19.58
C LEU A 360 7.13 2.44 -19.65
N ILE A 361 7.57 3.12 -20.70
CA ILE A 361 8.97 3.55 -20.86
C ILE A 361 9.41 4.38 -19.65
N LYS A 362 8.59 5.38 -19.25
CA LYS A 362 8.92 6.20 -18.09
C LYS A 362 9.00 5.38 -16.80
N HIS A 363 8.14 4.40 -16.59
CA HIS A 363 8.21 3.52 -15.41
C HIS A 363 9.46 2.63 -15.42
N ILE A 364 9.88 2.11 -16.58
CA ILE A 364 11.15 1.39 -16.74
C ILE A 364 12.35 2.30 -16.41
N GLU A 365 12.35 3.51 -16.95
CA GLU A 365 13.39 4.51 -16.64
C GLU A 365 13.45 4.83 -15.14
N THR A 366 12.30 4.96 -14.51
CA THR A 366 12.19 5.23 -13.07
C THR A 366 12.83 4.10 -12.24
N VAL A 367 12.51 2.84 -12.53
CA VAL A 367 13.12 1.69 -11.83
C VAL A 367 14.63 1.63 -12.07
N LYS A 368 15.07 1.83 -13.32
CA LYS A 368 16.50 1.88 -13.66
C LYS A 368 17.22 3.05 -12.95
N ALA A 369 16.55 4.19 -12.76
CA ALA A 369 17.11 5.32 -12.02
C ALA A 369 17.35 5.02 -10.54
N PHE A 370 16.58 4.13 -9.93
CA PHE A 370 16.89 3.59 -8.60
C PHE A 370 18.05 2.58 -8.58
N GLY A 371 18.64 2.26 -9.73
CA GLY A 371 19.72 1.28 -9.85
C GLY A 371 19.27 -0.17 -9.77
N LEU A 372 17.99 -0.45 -10.00
CA LEU A 372 17.39 -1.77 -9.86
C LEU A 372 17.14 -2.45 -11.21
N PRO A 373 17.36 -3.77 -11.33
CA PRO A 373 16.92 -4.55 -12.48
C PRO A 373 15.40 -4.53 -12.63
N ALA A 374 14.91 -4.27 -13.84
CA ALA A 374 13.48 -4.21 -14.16
C ALA A 374 13.08 -5.34 -15.10
N VAL A 375 11.95 -5.99 -14.81
CA VAL A 375 11.28 -6.98 -15.66
C VAL A 375 9.85 -6.52 -15.90
N VAL A 376 9.43 -6.46 -17.16
CA VAL A 376 8.04 -6.12 -17.52
C VAL A 376 7.19 -7.38 -17.53
N ALA A 377 6.10 -7.38 -16.79
CA ALA A 377 5.08 -8.42 -16.85
C ALA A 377 3.89 -7.90 -17.68
N ILE A 378 3.65 -8.46 -18.85
CA ILE A 378 2.45 -8.17 -19.65
C ILE A 378 1.33 -9.03 -19.08
N ASN A 379 0.44 -8.45 -18.28
CA ASN A 379 -0.72 -9.14 -17.72
C ASN A 379 -1.80 -9.25 -18.80
N ALA A 380 -1.87 -10.41 -19.44
CA ALA A 380 -2.75 -10.66 -20.58
C ALA A 380 -4.20 -10.92 -20.16
N PHE A 381 -5.11 -10.34 -20.90
CA PHE A 381 -6.55 -10.60 -20.79
C PHE A 381 -7.07 -11.38 -22.01
N PRO A 382 -8.16 -12.15 -21.87
CA PRO A 382 -8.73 -12.92 -23.00
C PRO A 382 -9.14 -12.08 -24.21
N THR A 383 -9.29 -10.77 -24.02
CA THR A 383 -9.64 -9.80 -25.08
C THR A 383 -8.44 -9.22 -25.81
N ASP A 384 -7.22 -9.43 -25.30
CA ASP A 384 -6.01 -8.91 -25.93
C ASP A 384 -5.65 -9.78 -27.14
N THR A 385 -5.31 -9.15 -28.25
CA THR A 385 -4.91 -9.86 -29.46
C THR A 385 -3.43 -10.22 -29.42
N LYS A 386 -3.07 -11.29 -30.13
CA LYS A 386 -1.66 -11.68 -30.25
C LYS A 386 -0.81 -10.56 -30.83
N GLU A 387 -1.34 -9.82 -31.82
CA GLU A 387 -0.65 -8.70 -32.45
C GLU A 387 -0.31 -7.58 -31.44
N GLU A 388 -1.25 -7.24 -30.55
CA GLU A 388 -1.04 -6.24 -29.49
C GLU A 388 0.02 -6.71 -28.49
N LEU A 389 -0.05 -7.98 -28.07
CA LEU A 389 0.91 -8.56 -27.12
C LEU A 389 2.33 -8.63 -27.70
N ASP A 390 2.47 -9.16 -28.93
CA ASP A 390 3.74 -9.27 -29.65
C ASP A 390 4.36 -7.88 -29.89
N PHE A 391 3.53 -6.86 -30.15
CA PHE A 391 3.99 -5.49 -30.32
C PHE A 391 4.60 -4.93 -29.03
N VAL A 392 3.92 -5.08 -27.89
CA VAL A 392 4.45 -4.60 -26.60
C VAL A 392 5.74 -5.33 -26.23
N GLU A 393 5.77 -6.66 -26.42
CA GLU A 393 6.96 -7.47 -26.16
C GLU A 393 8.14 -7.01 -27.01
N LYS A 394 7.94 -6.85 -28.33
CA LYS A 394 8.97 -6.36 -29.25
C LYS A 394 9.51 -5.00 -28.82
N LYS A 395 8.63 -4.05 -28.45
CA LYS A 395 9.05 -2.71 -28.02
C LYS A 395 9.83 -2.72 -26.72
N CYS A 396 9.46 -3.56 -25.75
CA CYS A 396 10.24 -3.74 -24.53
C CYS A 396 11.64 -4.28 -24.82
N ASN A 397 11.75 -5.29 -25.71
CA ASN A 397 13.02 -5.86 -26.12
C ASN A 397 13.91 -4.82 -26.84
N GLU A 398 13.34 -3.99 -27.74
CA GLU A 398 14.04 -2.88 -28.41
C GLU A 398 14.64 -1.87 -27.40
N LEU A 399 13.99 -1.68 -26.26
CA LEU A 399 14.44 -0.82 -25.15
C LEU A 399 15.42 -1.51 -24.20
N GLY A 400 15.76 -2.77 -24.45
CA GLY A 400 16.62 -3.57 -23.58
C GLY A 400 16.00 -3.84 -22.22
N ALA A 401 14.66 -3.91 -22.14
CA ALA A 401 13.92 -4.33 -20.95
C ALA A 401 13.56 -5.81 -21.06
N GLU A 402 13.85 -6.57 -20.02
CA GLU A 402 13.35 -7.95 -19.91
C GLU A 402 11.81 -7.92 -19.86
N VAL A 403 11.16 -8.82 -20.58
CA VAL A 403 9.71 -8.87 -20.66
C VAL A 403 9.22 -10.31 -20.72
N ALA A 404 8.10 -10.59 -20.07
CA ALA A 404 7.39 -11.87 -20.16
C ALA A 404 5.88 -11.67 -20.13
N LEU A 405 5.17 -12.53 -20.84
CA LEU A 405 3.73 -12.65 -20.74
C LEU A 405 3.35 -13.28 -19.40
N SER A 406 2.31 -12.76 -18.76
CA SER A 406 1.74 -13.30 -17.53
C SER A 406 0.28 -13.71 -17.76
N GLU A 407 0.00 -15.00 -17.64
CA GLU A 407 -1.34 -15.57 -17.76
C GLU A 407 -1.83 -16.16 -16.43
N VAL A 408 -1.31 -15.65 -15.32
CA VAL A 408 -1.53 -16.21 -13.97
C VAL A 408 -3.00 -16.16 -13.55
N TRP A 409 -3.76 -15.17 -14.04
CA TRP A 409 -5.19 -15.10 -13.75
C TRP A 409 -5.94 -16.36 -14.22
N ALA A 410 -5.62 -16.85 -15.40
CA ALA A 410 -6.30 -18.00 -16.02
C ALA A 410 -5.67 -19.35 -15.65
N LYS A 411 -4.35 -19.38 -15.41
CA LYS A 411 -3.56 -20.61 -15.30
C LYS A 411 -2.83 -20.77 -13.94
N GLY A 412 -3.06 -19.86 -12.98
CA GLY A 412 -2.32 -19.88 -11.72
C GLY A 412 -0.82 -19.76 -11.93
N GLY A 413 -0.02 -20.40 -11.07
CA GLY A 413 1.44 -20.37 -11.14
C GLY A 413 2.03 -20.86 -12.46
N GLU A 414 1.37 -21.81 -13.15
CA GLU A 414 1.81 -22.29 -14.47
C GLU A 414 1.90 -21.15 -15.49
N GLY A 415 0.92 -20.23 -15.45
CA GLY A 415 0.90 -19.05 -16.33
C GLY A 415 1.97 -18.00 -15.99
N GLY A 416 2.74 -18.19 -14.93
CA GLY A 416 3.79 -17.29 -14.45
C GLY A 416 5.22 -17.81 -14.60
N ILE A 417 5.42 -19.05 -15.06
CA ILE A 417 6.75 -19.70 -15.12
C ILE A 417 7.75 -18.87 -15.94
N ALA A 418 7.38 -18.45 -17.14
CA ALA A 418 8.26 -17.63 -18.00
C ALA A 418 8.63 -16.29 -17.34
N LEU A 419 7.71 -15.67 -16.62
CA LEU A 419 7.98 -14.46 -15.84
C LEU A 419 8.93 -14.77 -14.68
N ALA A 420 8.71 -15.86 -13.95
CA ALA A 420 9.55 -16.26 -12.82
C ALA A 420 11.01 -16.53 -13.25
N GLU A 421 11.23 -17.18 -14.39
CA GLU A 421 12.56 -17.41 -14.97
C GLU A 421 13.28 -16.08 -15.28
N LYS A 422 12.59 -15.13 -15.92
CA LYS A 422 13.12 -13.78 -16.21
C LYS A 422 13.45 -13.00 -14.93
N VAL A 423 12.58 -13.06 -13.95
CA VAL A 423 12.78 -12.39 -12.65
C VAL A 423 13.96 -13.02 -11.90
N LEU A 424 14.06 -14.35 -11.89
CA LEU A 424 15.20 -15.03 -11.25
C LEU A 424 16.51 -14.61 -11.91
N ALA A 425 16.60 -14.59 -13.23
CA ALA A 425 17.76 -14.12 -13.97
C ALA A 425 18.09 -12.63 -13.66
N ALA A 426 17.06 -11.80 -13.49
CA ALA A 426 17.24 -10.39 -13.13
C ALA A 426 17.82 -10.22 -11.71
N THR A 427 17.50 -11.10 -10.76
CA THR A 427 18.05 -11.03 -9.40
C THR A 427 19.57 -11.30 -9.34
N GLU A 428 20.14 -11.91 -10.38
CA GLU A 428 21.59 -12.17 -10.47
C GLU A 428 22.37 -11.01 -11.12
N LYS A 429 21.66 -10.01 -11.68
CA LYS A 429 22.28 -8.83 -12.28
C LYS A 429 22.85 -7.89 -11.22
N PRO A 430 23.88 -7.08 -11.55
CA PRO A 430 24.39 -6.06 -10.65
C PRO A 430 23.27 -5.13 -10.15
N ASN A 431 23.32 -4.84 -8.87
CA ASN A 431 22.33 -4.02 -8.17
C ASN A 431 23.05 -2.84 -7.50
N SER A 432 22.76 -1.64 -7.97
CA SER A 432 23.28 -0.37 -7.46
C SER A 432 22.20 0.49 -6.83
N PHE A 433 21.29 -0.14 -6.06
CA PHE A 433 20.17 0.53 -5.43
C PHE A 433 20.58 1.82 -4.71
N ASN A 434 19.90 2.89 -5.02
CA ASN A 434 20.10 4.20 -4.42
C ASN A 434 18.76 4.93 -4.23
N PHE A 435 18.71 5.83 -3.27
CA PHE A 435 17.52 6.64 -2.98
C PHE A 435 17.40 7.83 -3.95
N THR A 436 16.19 8.37 -4.06
CA THR A 436 15.94 9.55 -4.90
C THR A 436 16.59 10.81 -4.32
N TYR A 437 16.66 10.91 -3.01
CA TYR A 437 17.18 12.06 -2.26
C TYR A 437 17.84 11.63 -0.95
N GLU A 438 18.67 12.52 -0.38
CA GLU A 438 19.21 12.38 0.97
C GLU A 438 18.30 13.09 1.98
N VAL A 439 18.18 12.53 3.19
CA VAL A 439 17.26 13.07 4.22
C VAL A 439 17.70 14.43 4.76
N GLU A 440 18.97 14.76 4.62
CA GLU A 440 19.55 16.05 5.01
C GLU A 440 19.13 17.23 4.11
N GLN A 441 18.70 16.95 2.89
CA GLN A 441 18.14 17.96 1.99
C GLN A 441 16.89 18.60 2.57
N SER A 442 16.55 19.81 2.15
CA SER A 442 15.30 20.47 2.52
C SER A 442 14.09 19.76 1.91
N ILE A 443 12.90 19.93 2.49
CA ILE A 443 11.66 19.36 1.95
C ILE A 443 11.42 19.76 0.48
N PRO A 444 11.59 21.04 0.07
CA PRO A 444 11.49 21.41 -1.35
C PRO A 444 12.47 20.67 -2.26
N GLU A 445 13.73 20.49 -1.88
CA GLU A 445 14.73 19.77 -2.66
C GLU A 445 14.39 18.29 -2.81
N LYS A 446 13.89 17.65 -1.74
CA LYS A 446 13.41 16.25 -1.79
C LYS A 446 12.25 16.09 -2.77
N ILE A 447 11.24 16.96 -2.69
CA ILE A 447 10.08 16.95 -3.58
C ILE A 447 10.53 17.21 -5.02
N GLU A 448 11.43 18.17 -5.25
CA GLU A 448 11.95 18.48 -6.57
C GLU A 448 12.71 17.29 -7.18
N ALA A 449 13.51 16.58 -6.38
CA ALA A 449 14.20 15.37 -6.80
C ALA A 449 13.22 14.27 -7.25
N ILE A 450 12.15 14.02 -6.49
CA ILE A 450 11.08 13.08 -6.87
C ILE A 450 10.42 13.53 -8.18
N VAL A 451 10.03 14.79 -8.28
CA VAL A 451 9.33 15.32 -9.47
C VAL A 451 10.18 15.17 -10.72
N LYS A 452 11.44 15.52 -10.67
CA LYS A 452 12.37 15.44 -11.82
C LYS A 452 12.70 13.98 -12.17
N ARG A 453 13.09 13.20 -11.18
CA ARG A 453 13.62 11.85 -11.40
C ARG A 453 12.52 10.82 -11.64
N VAL A 454 11.44 10.86 -10.86
CA VAL A 454 10.38 9.86 -10.89
C VAL A 454 9.26 10.26 -11.83
N TYR A 455 8.74 11.50 -11.74
CA TYR A 455 7.61 11.94 -12.55
C TYR A 455 8.00 12.46 -13.94
N GLY A 456 9.22 12.99 -14.08
CA GLY A 456 9.67 13.63 -15.30
C GLY A 456 9.12 15.05 -15.50
N GLY A 457 8.75 15.72 -14.40
CA GLY A 457 8.31 17.12 -14.38
C GLY A 457 9.49 18.10 -14.28
N ASP A 458 9.20 19.39 -14.53
CA ASP A 458 10.21 20.45 -14.59
C ASP A 458 10.49 21.12 -13.24
N GLY A 459 9.67 20.85 -12.21
CA GLY A 459 9.85 21.41 -10.88
C GLY A 459 8.56 21.45 -10.06
N VAL A 460 8.61 22.21 -8.97
CA VAL A 460 7.58 22.27 -7.94
C VAL A 460 7.11 23.70 -7.71
N VAL A 461 5.83 23.87 -7.40
CA VAL A 461 5.24 25.11 -6.94
C VAL A 461 4.54 24.85 -5.61
N PHE A 462 4.76 25.73 -4.63
CA PHE A 462 4.10 25.67 -3.33
C PHE A 462 3.04 26.76 -3.24
N THR A 463 1.84 26.42 -2.76
CA THR A 463 0.81 27.40 -2.42
C THR A 463 1.18 28.18 -1.16
N GLY A 464 0.51 29.30 -0.90
CA GLY A 464 0.69 30.07 0.32
C GLY A 464 0.52 29.24 1.61
N PRO A 465 -0.56 28.42 1.73
CA PRO A 465 -0.71 27.48 2.85
C PRO A 465 0.45 26.50 2.99
N ALA A 466 0.90 25.88 1.89
CA ALA A 466 2.02 24.94 1.92
C ALA A 466 3.34 25.61 2.35
N MET A 467 3.60 26.85 1.93
CA MET A 467 4.78 27.61 2.38
C MET A 467 4.76 27.92 3.88
N LYS A 468 3.57 28.21 4.43
CA LYS A 468 3.40 28.43 5.88
C LYS A 468 3.69 27.14 6.65
N GLN A 469 3.13 26.01 6.18
CA GLN A 469 3.34 24.70 6.80
C GLN A 469 4.79 24.24 6.68
N LEU A 470 5.48 24.55 5.58
CA LEU A 470 6.91 24.27 5.42
C LEU A 470 7.72 24.93 6.52
N LYS A 471 7.47 26.23 6.77
CA LYS A 471 8.12 26.97 7.85
C LYS A 471 7.83 26.36 9.22
N GLU A 472 6.58 25.95 9.48
CA GLU A 472 6.17 25.28 10.72
C GLU A 472 6.92 23.94 10.91
N ILE A 473 7.09 23.14 9.84
CA ILE A 473 7.87 21.89 9.85
C ILE A 473 9.34 22.14 10.18
N GLU A 474 9.94 23.18 9.61
CA GLU A 474 11.33 23.60 9.88
C GLU A 474 11.51 24.06 11.34
N GLU A 475 10.58 24.88 11.86
CA GLU A 475 10.58 25.34 13.24
C GLU A 475 10.45 24.19 14.26
N LEU A 476 9.74 23.11 13.89
CA LEU A 476 9.62 21.90 14.69
C LEU A 476 10.81 20.94 14.57
N GLY A 477 11.78 21.23 13.69
CA GLY A 477 12.95 20.38 13.43
C GLY A 477 12.60 19.06 12.75
N LEU A 478 11.51 19.01 11.95
CA LEU A 478 11.02 17.84 11.26
C LEU A 478 11.37 17.83 9.76
N ASP A 479 12.14 18.79 9.30
CA ASP A 479 12.54 18.96 7.90
C ASP A 479 13.46 17.85 7.36
N LYS A 480 14.08 17.03 8.24
CA LYS A 480 14.91 15.88 7.87
C LYS A 480 14.12 14.59 7.65
N MET A 481 12.80 14.60 7.83
CA MET A 481 11.97 13.45 7.52
C MET A 481 11.87 13.19 6.02
N PRO A 482 11.75 11.92 5.56
CA PRO A 482 11.37 11.59 4.20
C PRO A 482 10.04 12.23 3.78
N VAL A 483 9.83 12.37 2.48
CA VAL A 483 8.59 12.93 1.91
C VAL A 483 7.72 11.82 1.34
N CYS A 484 6.45 11.84 1.70
CA CYS A 484 5.40 10.98 1.17
C CYS A 484 4.51 11.80 0.22
N MET A 485 4.71 11.64 -1.09
CA MET A 485 3.91 12.35 -2.09
C MET A 485 2.50 11.79 -2.17
N ALA A 486 1.50 12.62 -1.91
CA ALA A 486 0.09 12.31 -2.07
C ALA A 486 -0.45 12.97 -3.35
N LYS A 487 -0.65 12.16 -4.39
CA LYS A 487 -1.09 12.63 -5.71
C LYS A 487 -2.06 11.65 -6.36
N THR A 488 -2.64 12.06 -7.50
CA THR A 488 -3.44 11.17 -8.33
C THR A 488 -2.62 9.95 -8.80
N GLN A 489 -3.22 8.78 -8.81
CA GLN A 489 -2.60 7.56 -9.32
C GLN A 489 -2.69 7.43 -10.85
N TYR A 490 -3.50 8.23 -11.52
CA TYR A 490 -3.82 8.08 -12.94
C TYR A 490 -2.86 8.79 -13.89
N SER A 491 -1.98 9.63 -13.38
CA SER A 491 -1.03 10.40 -14.17
C SER A 491 0.33 10.51 -13.48
N LEU A 492 1.39 10.69 -14.25
CA LEU A 492 2.71 11.09 -13.74
C LEU A 492 2.71 12.52 -13.19
N SER A 493 1.74 13.37 -13.59
CA SER A 493 1.55 14.72 -13.04
C SER A 493 0.54 14.72 -11.88
N ASP A 494 0.24 15.89 -11.32
CA ASP A 494 -0.84 16.12 -10.35
C ASP A 494 -2.22 16.31 -11.00
N ASP A 495 -2.27 16.33 -12.34
CA ASP A 495 -3.50 16.43 -13.12
C ASP A 495 -3.89 15.05 -13.68
N PRO A 496 -4.99 14.43 -13.20
CA PRO A 496 -5.40 13.08 -13.61
C PRO A 496 -5.79 12.96 -15.09
N THR A 497 -5.98 14.08 -15.80
CA THR A 497 -6.35 14.10 -17.23
C THR A 497 -5.13 14.01 -18.14
N LYS A 498 -3.93 14.27 -17.63
CA LYS A 498 -2.68 14.19 -18.39
C LYS A 498 -2.18 12.76 -18.43
N LEU A 499 -2.70 11.97 -19.35
CA LEU A 499 -2.36 10.57 -19.54
C LEU A 499 -1.00 10.38 -20.27
N GLY A 500 -0.53 9.15 -20.32
CA GLY A 500 0.70 8.78 -21.01
C GLY A 500 1.96 9.30 -20.30
N ARG A 501 2.79 10.03 -21.02
CA ARG A 501 4.02 10.66 -20.51
C ARG A 501 3.93 12.18 -20.70
N PRO A 502 3.28 12.91 -19.80
CA PRO A 502 3.20 14.37 -19.87
C PRO A 502 4.61 14.98 -19.80
N LYS A 503 4.77 16.12 -20.49
CA LYS A 503 6.00 16.93 -20.54
C LYS A 503 5.68 18.37 -20.18
N ASN A 504 6.72 19.14 -19.80
CA ASN A 504 6.61 20.57 -19.51
C ASN A 504 5.54 20.88 -18.44
N PHE A 505 5.58 20.15 -17.32
CA PHE A 505 4.67 20.35 -16.20
C PHE A 505 5.41 20.54 -14.89
N LYS A 506 4.79 21.26 -13.97
CA LYS A 506 5.21 21.37 -12.59
C LYS A 506 4.18 20.73 -11.67
N ILE A 507 4.62 20.20 -10.56
CA ILE A 507 3.75 19.69 -9.50
C ILE A 507 3.42 20.84 -8.53
N THR A 508 2.14 20.98 -8.17
CA THR A 508 1.69 21.97 -7.19
C THR A 508 1.43 21.32 -5.85
N VAL A 509 2.27 21.62 -4.86
CA VAL A 509 2.04 21.22 -3.46
C VAL A 509 1.03 22.18 -2.85
N LYS A 510 -0.16 21.67 -2.54
CA LYS A 510 -1.26 22.46 -1.95
C LYS A 510 -1.16 22.56 -0.44
N GLU A 511 -0.72 21.48 0.20
CA GLU A 511 -0.66 21.33 1.67
C GLU A 511 0.46 20.37 2.04
N LEU A 512 1.07 20.61 3.21
CA LEU A 512 1.99 19.69 3.87
C LEU A 512 1.38 19.22 5.19
N ARG A 513 1.46 17.92 5.48
CA ARG A 513 0.99 17.35 6.75
C ARG A 513 2.11 16.60 7.45
N ILE A 514 2.16 16.76 8.76
CA ILE A 514 3.14 16.09 9.62
C ILE A 514 2.58 14.72 10.01
N SER A 515 3.34 13.66 9.73
CA SER A 515 3.13 12.32 10.25
C SER A 515 4.36 11.92 11.06
N ALA A 516 4.54 12.58 12.21
CA ALA A 516 5.78 12.49 12.99
C ALA A 516 6.01 11.11 13.61
N GLY A 517 4.95 10.43 14.02
CA GLY A 517 5.00 9.05 14.51
C GLY A 517 5.36 8.05 13.41
N ALA A 518 4.79 8.20 12.21
CA ALA A 518 5.17 7.41 11.05
C ALA A 518 6.58 7.78 10.53
N GLY A 519 7.03 9.03 10.78
CA GLY A 519 8.37 9.50 10.45
C GLY A 519 8.49 10.05 9.03
N PHE A 520 7.44 10.65 8.47
CA PHE A 520 7.49 11.30 7.16
C PHE A 520 6.58 12.53 7.08
N ILE A 521 6.84 13.39 6.10
CA ILE A 521 5.99 14.54 5.77
C ILE A 521 5.16 14.18 4.54
N VAL A 522 3.84 14.36 4.62
CA VAL A 522 2.92 14.13 3.50
C VAL A 522 2.77 15.41 2.69
N ALA A 523 3.12 15.37 1.40
CA ALA A 523 2.96 16.48 0.46
C ALA A 523 1.73 16.22 -0.43
N LEU A 524 0.66 16.98 -0.21
CA LEU A 524 -0.59 16.86 -0.94
C LEU A 524 -0.55 17.75 -2.19
N THR A 525 -0.72 17.14 -3.37
CA THR A 525 -0.61 17.82 -4.66
C THR A 525 -1.96 18.02 -5.37
N GLY A 526 -3.03 17.48 -4.80
CA GLY A 526 -4.37 17.57 -5.36
C GLY A 526 -5.43 17.46 -4.28
N ASP A 527 -6.67 17.30 -4.69
CA ASP A 527 -7.79 17.07 -3.78
C ASP A 527 -7.82 15.58 -3.40
N ILE A 528 -6.95 15.22 -2.47
CA ILE A 528 -6.82 13.84 -1.98
C ILE A 528 -7.79 13.64 -0.81
N LEU A 529 -8.75 12.75 -1.01
CA LEU A 529 -9.77 12.43 -0.02
C LEU A 529 -9.28 11.33 0.92
N THR A 530 -9.19 11.65 2.19
CA THR A 530 -8.88 10.70 3.27
C THR A 530 -10.11 9.98 3.82
N MET A 531 -11.30 10.38 3.40
CA MET A 531 -12.58 9.69 3.60
C MET A 531 -13.28 9.55 2.25
N PRO A 532 -13.14 8.41 1.55
CA PRO A 532 -13.84 8.14 0.30
C PRO A 532 -15.36 8.12 0.50
N GLY A 533 -16.11 8.38 -0.55
CA GLY A 533 -17.56 8.20 -0.57
C GLY A 533 -17.95 6.92 -1.29
N LEU A 534 -19.10 6.36 -0.95
CA LEU A 534 -19.70 5.30 -1.75
C LEU A 534 -20.05 5.80 -3.16
N PRO A 535 -19.86 4.98 -4.21
CA PRO A 535 -20.30 5.31 -5.56
C PRO A 535 -21.81 5.27 -5.69
N LYS A 536 -22.33 5.67 -6.85
CA LYS A 536 -23.79 5.63 -7.12
C LYS A 536 -24.37 4.21 -6.98
N LYS A 537 -23.59 3.20 -7.34
CA LYS A 537 -23.91 1.78 -7.16
C LYS A 537 -22.73 1.14 -6.42
N PRO A 538 -22.77 1.02 -5.10
CA PRO A 538 -21.72 0.37 -4.34
C PRO A 538 -21.72 -1.14 -4.56
N ALA A 539 -20.56 -1.78 -4.44
CA ALA A 539 -20.41 -3.23 -4.54
C ALA A 539 -21.31 -3.97 -3.53
N ALA A 540 -21.56 -3.36 -2.38
CA ALA A 540 -22.44 -3.88 -1.34
C ALA A 540 -23.87 -4.23 -1.83
N GLU A 541 -24.38 -3.58 -2.88
CA GLU A 541 -25.70 -3.89 -3.45
C GLU A 541 -25.77 -5.26 -4.15
N ASN A 542 -24.62 -5.85 -4.48
CA ASN A 542 -24.54 -7.14 -5.17
C ASN A 542 -24.09 -8.29 -4.25
N MET A 543 -23.82 -7.99 -2.97
CA MET A 543 -23.33 -8.96 -2.00
C MET A 543 -24.51 -9.60 -1.26
N ASP A 544 -24.44 -10.92 -1.04
CA ASP A 544 -25.44 -11.64 -0.27
C ASP A 544 -24.81 -12.85 0.44
N ILE A 545 -25.53 -13.41 1.40
CA ILE A 545 -25.16 -14.61 2.15
C ILE A 545 -26.38 -15.52 2.30
N ASP A 546 -26.21 -16.79 1.99
CA ASP A 546 -27.28 -17.78 2.14
C ASP A 546 -27.40 -18.31 3.59
N VAL A 547 -28.42 -19.13 3.83
CA VAL A 547 -28.72 -19.73 5.15
C VAL A 547 -27.61 -20.67 5.65
N ASN A 548 -26.70 -21.10 4.79
CA ASN A 548 -25.56 -21.95 5.11
C ASN A 548 -24.28 -21.14 5.31
N GLY A 549 -24.34 -19.81 5.21
CA GLY A 549 -23.20 -18.93 5.34
C GLY A 549 -22.38 -18.78 4.06
N LYS A 550 -22.87 -19.27 2.90
CA LYS A 550 -22.16 -19.12 1.64
C LYS A 550 -22.36 -17.71 1.09
N ILE A 551 -21.24 -17.02 0.88
CA ILE A 551 -21.18 -15.64 0.39
C ILE A 551 -21.23 -15.61 -1.14
N THR A 552 -21.93 -14.62 -1.70
CA THR A 552 -21.97 -14.31 -3.12
C THR A 552 -21.72 -12.83 -3.37
N GLY A 553 -21.24 -12.47 -4.55
CA GLY A 553 -21.02 -11.08 -4.95
C GLY A 553 -19.86 -10.37 -4.25
N LEU A 554 -19.03 -11.09 -3.51
CA LEU A 554 -17.85 -10.51 -2.85
C LEU A 554 -16.71 -10.23 -3.86
N PHE A 555 -16.84 -10.58 -5.11
CA PHE A 555 -16.03 -10.27 -6.32
C PHE A 555 -16.25 -11.33 -7.40
#